data_112193c0692d359aa0566a0cfcc6f82d
#
_entry.id   112193c0692d359aa0566a0cfcc6f82d
#
_cell.length_a   1.000
_cell.length_b   1.000
_cell.length_c   1.000
_cell.angle_alpha   90.00
_cell.angle_beta   90.00
_cell.angle_gamma   90.00
#
_symmetry.space_group_name_H-M   'P 1'
#
loop_
_entity.id
_entity.type
_entity.pdbx_description
1 polymer ?
#
loop_
_entity_poly.entity_id
_entity_poly.type
_entity_poly.pdbx_seq_one_letter_code
_entity_poly.pdbx_strand_id
1 'polypeptide(L)'
;MKLFCCVKCNEVFNLSFDYKECDGAHGGGQYVDRLNAKVWGDLTSIFVLGFANSSFVSAMRNQLEHGDQPADFYYAGKMTPKGREFTAFVIPEAAGSVERVLERFEPVEPAILSVTRFSECP
;
A
#
# COMPACT_ATOMS: atom_id res chain seq x y z
N MET A 1 3.75 -2.28 -3.49
CA MET A 1 2.32 -2.24 -3.07
C MET A 1 2.07 -0.99 -2.27
N LYS A 2 1.03 -0.27 -2.60
CA LYS A 2 0.70 0.95 -1.88
C LYS A 2 -0.75 0.89 -1.41
N LEU A 3 -0.97 1.33 -0.17
CA LEU A 3 -2.30 1.37 0.42
C LEU A 3 -2.74 2.81 0.61
N PHE A 4 -3.98 3.06 0.28
CA PHE A 4 -4.60 4.37 0.51
C PHE A 4 -5.30 4.30 1.86
N CYS A 5 -5.12 5.33 2.68
CA CYS A 5 -5.73 5.39 4.00
C CYS A 5 -6.45 6.72 4.18
N CYS A 6 -7.70 6.66 4.61
CA CYS A 6 -8.44 7.86 4.97
C CYS A 6 -8.73 7.80 6.46
N VAL A 7 -8.18 8.72 7.23
CA VAL A 7 -8.40 8.69 8.68
C VAL A 7 -9.80 9.16 9.06
N LYS A 8 -10.46 9.93 8.21
CA LYS A 8 -11.82 10.36 8.50
C LYS A 8 -12.82 9.24 8.30
N CYS A 9 -12.63 8.40 7.30
CA CYS A 9 -13.48 7.26 7.07
C CYS A 9 -13.01 6.03 7.84
N ASN A 10 -11.80 6.08 8.36
CA ASN A 10 -11.15 4.94 9.00
C ASN A 10 -11.09 3.79 8.00
N GLU A 11 -10.71 4.09 6.79
CA GLU A 11 -10.75 3.14 5.70
C GLU A 11 -9.37 2.99 5.07
N VAL A 12 -9.01 1.77 4.69
CA VAL A 12 -7.76 1.46 4.02
C VAL A 12 -8.08 0.57 2.84
N PHE A 13 -7.52 0.88 1.67
CA PHE A 13 -7.68 -0.02 0.53
C PHE A 13 -6.42 -0.02 -0.33
N ASN A 14 -6.26 -1.06 -1.11
CA ASN A 14 -5.17 -1.15 -2.06
C ASN A 14 -5.38 -0.18 -3.20
N LEU A 15 -4.35 0.55 -3.55
CA LEU A 15 -4.38 1.28 -4.80
C LEU A 15 -4.23 0.29 -5.94
N SER A 16 -4.98 0.50 -7.00
CA SER A 16 -4.93 -0.34 -8.17
C SER A 16 -5.03 0.55 -9.41
N PHE A 17 -5.08 -0.05 -10.59
CA PHE A 17 -5.24 0.74 -11.80
C PHE A 17 -6.66 1.30 -11.91
N ASP A 18 -7.60 0.75 -11.19
CA ASP A 18 -8.96 1.28 -11.16
C ASP A 18 -9.05 2.38 -10.11
N TYR A 19 -9.55 3.53 -10.53
CA TYR A 19 -9.72 4.66 -9.61
C TYR A 19 -10.73 4.31 -8.53
N LYS A 20 -10.43 4.72 -7.30
CA LYS A 20 -11.27 4.41 -6.16
C LYS A 20 -11.23 5.55 -5.16
N GLU A 21 -12.34 5.79 -4.48
CA GLU A 21 -12.43 6.82 -3.45
C GLU A 21 -12.87 6.20 -2.14
N CYS A 22 -12.57 6.84 -1.03
CA CYS A 22 -13.10 6.39 0.25
C CYS A 22 -14.59 6.69 0.31
N ASP A 23 -15.27 6.02 1.24
CA ASP A 23 -16.71 6.14 1.35
C ASP A 23 -17.20 7.56 1.48
N GLY A 24 -16.53 8.37 2.24
CA GLY A 24 -16.95 9.76 2.44
C GLY A 24 -16.43 10.70 1.39
N ALA A 25 -15.77 10.19 0.36
CA ALA A 25 -15.21 11.01 -0.71
C ALA A 25 -14.28 12.10 -0.19
N HIS A 26 -13.47 11.77 0.79
CA HIS A 26 -12.46 12.70 1.31
C HIS A 26 -11.18 12.63 0.48
N GLY A 27 -11.02 11.60 -0.32
CA GLY A 27 -9.88 11.43 -1.17
C GLY A 27 -10.03 10.18 -2.01
N GLY A 28 -9.11 9.99 -2.94
CA GLY A 28 -9.13 8.82 -3.79
C GLY A 28 -7.87 8.75 -4.60
N GLY A 29 -7.71 7.71 -5.38
CA GLY A 29 -6.53 7.57 -6.20
C GLY A 29 -6.50 6.29 -7.00
N GLN A 30 -5.40 6.16 -7.74
CA GLN A 30 -5.17 4.98 -8.58
C GLN A 30 -3.69 4.94 -8.94
N TYR A 31 -3.24 3.79 -9.42
CA TYR A 31 -1.95 3.73 -10.08
C TYR A 31 -2.12 4.31 -11.49
N VAL A 32 -1.16 5.11 -11.89
CA VAL A 32 -1.15 5.67 -13.24
C VAL A 32 -0.18 4.90 -14.14
N ASP A 33 0.74 4.13 -13.54
CA ASP A 33 1.54 3.16 -14.28
C ASP A 33 1.99 2.12 -13.27
N ARG A 34 2.90 1.25 -13.65
CA ARG A 34 3.27 0.11 -12.79
C ARG A 34 3.95 0.52 -11.50
N LEU A 35 4.54 1.70 -11.47
CA LEU A 35 5.33 2.11 -10.31
C LEU A 35 4.78 3.35 -9.62
N ASN A 36 3.96 4.12 -10.30
CA ASN A 36 3.55 5.43 -9.80
C ASN A 36 2.05 5.51 -9.61
N ALA A 37 1.65 6.26 -8.61
CA ALA A 37 0.24 6.45 -8.27
C ALA A 37 -0.08 7.94 -8.23
N LYS A 38 -1.36 8.27 -8.39
CA LYS A 38 -1.85 9.63 -8.21
C LYS A 38 -2.96 9.58 -7.19
N VAL A 39 -2.89 10.45 -6.20
CA VAL A 39 -3.81 10.43 -5.06
C VAL A 39 -4.22 11.86 -4.75
N TRP A 40 -5.49 12.07 -4.45
CA TRP A 40 -5.97 13.40 -4.04
C TRP A 40 -6.55 13.34 -2.64
N GLY A 41 -6.59 14.48 -2.00
CA GLY A 41 -7.19 14.65 -0.70
C GLY A 41 -6.36 15.53 0.21
N ASP A 42 -6.93 15.87 1.34
CA ASP A 42 -6.28 16.71 2.32
C ASP A 42 -5.09 15.96 2.92
N LEU A 43 -3.96 16.62 3.01
CA LEU A 43 -2.74 16.01 3.51
C LEU A 43 -2.83 15.59 4.98
N THR A 44 -3.80 16.09 5.72
CA THR A 44 -3.96 15.70 7.12
C THR A 44 -4.94 14.54 7.29
N SER A 45 -5.63 14.13 6.23
CA SER A 45 -6.62 13.07 6.30
C SER A 45 -6.26 11.87 5.46
N ILE A 46 -5.52 12.08 4.38
CA ILE A 46 -5.24 11.05 3.40
C ILE A 46 -3.76 10.71 3.45
N PHE A 47 -3.47 9.44 3.64
CA PHE A 47 -2.09 8.97 3.68
C PHE A 47 -1.94 7.79 2.75
N VAL A 48 -0.73 7.58 2.26
CA VAL A 48 -0.41 6.43 1.44
C VAL A 48 0.68 5.65 2.15
N LEU A 49 0.49 4.35 2.31
CA LEU A 49 1.45 3.50 2.98
C LEU A 49 2.18 2.65 1.96
N GLY A 50 3.44 2.39 2.23
CA GLY A 50 4.23 1.48 1.44
C GLY A 50 4.83 0.40 2.30
N PHE A 51 5.28 -0.69 1.70
CA PHE A 51 5.92 -1.77 2.41
C PHE A 51 7.36 -1.88 1.95
N ALA A 52 8.24 -2.26 2.86
CA ALA A 52 9.59 -2.64 2.47
C ALA A 52 9.49 -4.02 1.87
N ASN A 53 9.56 -4.11 0.56
CA ASN A 53 9.25 -5.33 -0.18
C ASN A 53 10.08 -6.53 0.26
N SER A 54 11.37 -6.34 0.53
CA SER A 54 12.20 -7.46 0.93
C SER A 54 11.76 -8.04 2.27
N SER A 55 11.39 -7.20 3.21
CA SER A 55 10.93 -7.70 4.51
C SER A 55 9.58 -8.38 4.38
N PHE A 56 8.73 -7.87 3.50
CA PHE A 56 7.42 -8.46 3.27
C PHE A 56 7.56 -9.86 2.65
N VAL A 57 8.43 -10.00 1.65
CA VAL A 57 8.67 -11.28 1.01
C VAL A 57 9.26 -12.27 2.01
N SER A 58 10.20 -11.83 2.84
CA SER A 58 10.79 -12.69 3.85
C SER A 58 9.74 -13.16 4.86
N ALA A 59 8.87 -12.28 5.26
CA ALA A 59 7.81 -12.65 6.21
C ALA A 59 6.87 -13.69 5.60
N MET A 60 6.52 -13.54 4.33
CA MET A 60 5.66 -14.52 3.66
C MET A 60 6.36 -15.86 3.53
N ARG A 61 7.64 -15.87 3.20
CA ARG A 61 8.39 -17.10 3.09
C ARG A 61 8.45 -17.82 4.42
N ASN A 62 8.72 -17.08 5.48
CA ASN A 62 8.78 -17.67 6.80
C ASN A 62 7.44 -18.25 7.22
N GLN A 63 6.35 -17.61 6.83
CA GLN A 63 5.03 -18.14 7.10
C GLN A 63 4.83 -19.48 6.35
N LEU A 64 5.28 -19.56 5.12
CA LEU A 64 5.13 -20.79 4.35
C LEU A 64 5.98 -21.93 4.92
N GLU A 65 7.17 -21.61 5.41
CA GLU A 65 8.08 -22.65 5.92
C GLU A 65 7.74 -23.06 7.32
N HIS A 66 7.19 -22.18 8.13
CA HIS A 66 7.00 -22.43 9.55
C HIS A 66 5.59 -22.10 10.02
N GLY A 67 4.65 -22.12 9.12
CA GLY A 67 3.31 -21.57 9.38
C GLY A 67 2.56 -22.15 10.54
N ASP A 68 2.83 -23.40 10.86
CA ASP A 68 2.09 -24.05 11.95
C ASP A 68 2.75 -23.88 13.30
N GLN A 69 3.90 -23.28 13.33
CA GLN A 69 4.58 -23.11 14.61
C GLN A 69 3.99 -21.92 15.33
N PRO A 70 3.87 -22.00 16.65
CA PRO A 70 3.39 -20.85 17.41
C PRO A 70 4.43 -19.75 17.39
N ALA A 71 4.11 -18.62 17.95
CA ALA A 71 5.05 -17.53 18.06
C ALA A 71 6.32 -18.03 18.70
N ASP A 72 7.45 -17.62 18.16
CA ASP A 72 8.71 -18.22 18.54
C ASP A 72 9.21 -17.77 19.89
N PHE A 73 8.80 -16.63 20.35
CA PHE A 73 9.35 -16.11 21.57
C PHE A 73 8.52 -14.95 22.09
N TYR A 74 8.75 -14.61 23.35
CA TYR A 74 8.15 -13.42 23.93
C TYR A 74 9.11 -12.28 23.71
N TYR A 75 8.59 -11.15 23.31
CA TYR A 75 9.36 -9.95 23.19
C TYR A 75 8.57 -8.84 23.88
N ALA A 76 9.17 -8.20 24.83
CA ALA A 76 8.53 -7.12 25.60
C ALA A 76 7.18 -7.58 26.17
N GLY A 77 7.14 -8.80 26.66
CA GLY A 77 5.93 -9.32 27.28
C GLY A 77 4.88 -9.81 26.32
N LYS A 78 5.18 -9.86 25.03
CA LYS A 78 4.21 -10.30 24.02
C LYS A 78 4.78 -11.43 23.20
N MET A 79 3.89 -12.31 22.75
CA MET A 79 4.29 -13.34 21.79
C MET A 79 4.50 -12.68 20.45
N THR A 80 5.64 -12.92 19.84
CA THR A 80 6.01 -12.30 18.57
C THR A 80 6.32 -13.39 17.55
N PRO A 81 5.73 -13.32 16.37
CA PRO A 81 6.03 -14.31 15.34
C PRO A 81 7.38 -13.98 14.71
N LYS A 82 8.36 -14.83 15.01
CA LYS A 82 9.71 -14.57 14.56
C LYS A 82 9.79 -14.61 13.05
N GLY A 83 10.35 -13.58 12.46
CA GLY A 83 10.58 -13.54 11.02
C GLY A 83 9.33 -13.31 10.20
N ARG A 84 8.19 -13.04 10.81
CA ARG A 84 6.96 -12.81 10.09
C ARG A 84 6.50 -11.37 10.14
N GLU A 85 7.30 -10.49 10.71
CA GLU A 85 7.04 -9.07 10.69
C GLU A 85 7.60 -8.49 9.41
N PHE A 86 7.04 -7.38 9.00
CA PHE A 86 7.61 -6.65 7.87
C PHE A 86 7.42 -5.17 8.12
N THR A 87 8.17 -4.36 7.39
CA THR A 87 8.18 -2.92 7.60
C THR A 87 7.20 -2.24 6.67
N ALA A 88 6.33 -1.44 7.25
CA ALA A 88 5.46 -0.56 6.50
C ALA A 88 5.80 0.87 6.89
N PHE A 89 5.54 1.83 6.02
CA PHE A 89 5.89 3.22 6.29
C PHE A 89 4.91 4.13 5.57
N VAL A 90 4.79 5.34 6.08
CA VAL A 90 3.96 6.35 5.44
C VAL A 90 4.80 6.98 4.34
N ILE A 91 4.32 6.95 3.12
CA ILE A 91 5.04 7.52 1.99
C ILE A 91 4.95 9.04 2.11
N PRO A 92 6.09 9.74 2.11
CA PRO A 92 6.08 11.19 2.28
C PRO A 92 5.41 11.90 1.11
N GLU A 93 4.89 13.07 1.36
CA GLU A 93 4.21 13.85 0.34
C GLU A 93 5.08 14.16 -0.85
N ALA A 94 6.36 14.31 -0.62
CA ALA A 94 7.27 14.67 -1.70
C ALA A 94 7.84 13.47 -2.44
N ALA A 95 7.39 12.26 -2.13
CA ALA A 95 7.93 11.07 -2.80
C ALA A 95 7.51 11.08 -4.26
N GLY A 96 8.46 10.77 -5.11
CA GLY A 96 8.19 10.81 -6.55
C GLY A 96 7.26 9.72 -7.04
N SER A 97 7.10 8.65 -6.27
CA SER A 97 6.26 7.54 -6.70
C SER A 97 4.77 7.76 -6.46
N VAL A 98 4.40 8.84 -5.77
CA VAL A 98 3.01 9.17 -5.53
C VAL A 98 2.83 10.66 -5.78
N GLU A 99 2.04 10.99 -6.77
CA GLU A 99 1.71 12.38 -7.01
C GLU A 99 0.54 12.74 -6.12
N ARG A 100 0.71 13.72 -5.25
CA ARG A 100 -0.34 14.14 -4.31
C ARG A 100 -0.94 15.45 -4.81
N VAL A 101 -2.24 15.45 -5.02
CA VAL A 101 -2.95 16.68 -5.40
C VAL A 101 -4.06 16.92 -4.39
N LEU A 102 -4.50 18.14 -4.27
CA LEU A 102 -5.52 18.47 -3.29
C LEU A 102 -6.92 18.28 -3.83
N GLU A 103 -7.10 18.40 -5.12
CA GLU A 103 -8.42 18.36 -5.70
C GLU A 103 -8.69 17.07 -6.44
N ARG A 104 -9.93 16.65 -6.41
CA ARG A 104 -10.37 15.44 -7.08
C ARG A 104 -10.02 15.51 -8.56
N PHE A 105 -9.58 14.39 -9.11
CA PHE A 105 -9.29 14.32 -10.54
C PHE A 105 -10.12 13.21 -11.16
N GLU A 106 -10.29 13.29 -12.46
CA GLU A 106 -11.00 12.25 -13.19
C GLU A 106 -10.13 11.02 -13.34
N PRO A 107 -10.72 9.84 -13.37
CA PRO A 107 -9.92 8.63 -13.58
C PRO A 107 -9.04 8.75 -14.82
N VAL A 108 -7.81 8.25 -14.71
CA VAL A 108 -6.81 8.37 -15.75
C VAL A 108 -6.57 7.00 -16.35
N GLU A 109 -6.35 6.97 -17.64
CA GLU A 109 -6.01 5.71 -18.30
C GLU A 109 -4.59 5.33 -17.90
N PRO A 110 -4.38 4.19 -17.27
CA PRO A 110 -3.03 3.82 -16.84
C PRO A 110 -2.11 3.55 -18.02
N ALA A 111 -0.86 3.98 -17.87
CA ALA A 111 0.14 3.77 -18.91
C ALA A 111 0.84 2.44 -18.69
N ILE A 112 0.12 1.34 -18.86
CA ILE A 112 0.76 0.10 -18.67
C ILE A 112 1.19 -0.54 -19.89
N LEU A 113 0.81 -0.09 -20.94
CA LEU A 113 1.18 -0.53 -22.09
C LEU A 113 1.73 -1.83 -22.17
N SER A 114 2.16 -2.09 -22.86
CA SER A 114 2.78 -3.13 -23.23
C SER A 114 3.03 -4.16 -22.36
N VAL A 115 3.19 -4.05 -21.61
CA VAL A 115 3.67 -4.85 -20.84
C VAL A 115 2.97 -5.77 -20.45
N THR A 116 2.56 -5.88 -20.61
CA THR A 116 1.99 -6.56 -20.40
C THR A 116 2.15 -7.68 -19.85
N ARG A 117 2.36 -8.20 -19.89
CA ARG A 117 2.54 -9.15 -19.45
C ARG A 117 2.72 -9.35 -18.34
N PHE A 118 2.48 -9.04 -17.80
CA PHE A 118 2.72 -9.23 -16.79
C PHE A 118 2.03 -9.46 -16.06
N SER A 119 1.79 -9.51 -16.03
CA SER A 119 1.16 -10.11 -15.50
C SER A 119 1.53 -10.49 -14.34
N GLU A 120 2.36 -10.37 -14.07
CA GLU A 120 2.78 -10.67 -13.05
C GLU A 120 2.34 -10.00 -12.08
N CYS A 121 2.23 -10.37 -11.07
CA CYS A 121 1.89 -9.72 -10.01
C CYS A 121 2.76 -8.78 -9.70
N PRO A 122 2.44 -7.75 -9.53
CA PRO A 122 3.31 -6.66 -9.21
C PRO A 122 3.77 -6.71 -7.81
#